data_a3b1ac55d8faa66ed99e4677b7593744
#
_entry.id   a3b1ac55d8faa66ed99e4677b7593744
#
_cell.length_a   1.000
_cell.length_b   1.000
_cell.length_c   1.000
_cell.angle_alpha   90.00
_cell.angle_beta   90.00
_cell.angle_gamma   90.00
#
_symmetry.space_group_name_H-M   'P 1'
#
loop_
_entity.id
_entity.type
_entity.pdbx_description
1 polymer ?
#
loop_
_entity_poly.entity_id
_entity_poly.type
_entity_poly.pdbx_seq_one_letter_code
_entity_poly.pdbx_strand_id
1 'polypeptide(L)'
;MNLQYYFNFVTIVEEGSLTAAAQPALSNQVKAMEQKYGTRLFFRGSRRLELTDAGSILYQKAKRICEIELAAKNEIASGFSGQRGTLRLGVTSSLATDRLYNVLSTFLKKYPETNVKILEDSPAELLRLLQKGQVEAVMVQVPYEINENFEVLYRAEDELVAMYAPDAPFFKDCPEEEIPFEKLDNVPLSIVEKSRSTIASVFREKNMKLNIKCLSTRLQMTMRWARTGLAVALASKNSMNELGFGDMAYKRISGHPLAAPRFTLVAQKRKYRTQVIDNFLYMLSAAYKLGIETKLAGPIFDDDDEELED
;
A
#
# COMPACT_ATOMS: atom_id res chain seq x y z
N MET A 1 32.24 15.11 4.68
CA MET A 1 31.58 14.16 5.62
C MET A 1 31.35 12.88 4.85
N ASN A 2 31.86 11.76 5.36
CA ASN A 2 31.76 10.45 4.73
C ASN A 2 30.35 9.84 5.03
N LEU A 3 29.86 8.98 4.14
CA LEU A 3 28.61 8.23 4.32
C LEU A 3 28.60 7.44 5.65
N GLN A 4 29.77 6.97 6.10
CA GLN A 4 29.95 6.27 7.37
C GLN A 4 29.40 7.06 8.59
N TYR A 5 29.41 8.40 8.55
CA TYR A 5 28.83 9.22 9.62
C TYR A 5 27.31 9.01 9.76
N TYR A 6 26.61 8.85 8.63
CA TYR A 6 25.16 8.57 8.64
C TYR A 6 24.88 7.15 9.16
N PHE A 7 25.66 6.16 8.74
CA PHE A 7 25.54 4.80 9.29
C PHE A 7 25.74 4.78 10.80
N ASN A 8 26.82 5.39 11.29
CA ASN A 8 27.10 5.44 12.71
C ASN A 8 26.03 6.21 13.49
N PHE A 9 25.52 7.31 12.94
CA PHE A 9 24.44 8.08 13.55
C PHE A 9 23.15 7.27 13.67
N VAL A 10 22.76 6.53 12.62
CA VAL A 10 21.59 5.64 12.63
C VAL A 10 21.78 4.55 13.69
N THR A 11 22.92 3.88 13.72
CA THR A 11 23.24 2.84 14.71
C THR A 11 23.13 3.39 16.15
N ILE A 12 23.72 4.55 16.43
CA ILE A 12 23.67 5.21 17.75
C ILE A 12 22.21 5.44 18.20
N VAL A 13 21.35 5.89 17.28
CA VAL A 13 19.94 6.14 17.58
C VAL A 13 19.17 4.84 17.83
N GLU A 14 19.41 3.81 17.03
CA GLU A 14 18.69 2.53 17.12
C GLU A 14 19.12 1.71 18.35
N GLU A 15 20.38 1.78 18.75
CA GLU A 15 20.88 1.13 19.98
C GLU A 15 20.49 1.88 21.26
N GLY A 16 20.05 3.14 21.16
CA GLY A 16 19.56 3.94 22.29
C GLY A 16 20.62 4.23 23.37
N SER A 17 21.89 3.90 23.10
CA SER A 17 22.96 4.13 24.06
C SER A 17 24.28 4.55 23.37
N LEU A 18 24.91 5.57 23.95
CA LEU A 18 26.27 5.94 23.60
C LEU A 18 27.31 4.94 24.16
N THR A 19 26.89 3.96 24.97
CA THR A 19 27.80 3.03 25.65
C THR A 19 28.32 1.91 24.74
N ALA A 20 27.55 1.46 23.75
CA ALA A 20 28.09 0.67 22.64
C ALA A 20 28.92 1.56 21.69
N ALA A 21 28.62 2.85 21.63
CA ALA A 21 29.34 3.91 20.96
C ALA A 21 30.41 4.58 21.83
N ALA A 22 30.82 3.98 22.94
CA ALA A 22 31.83 4.55 23.86
C ALA A 22 33.26 4.61 23.28
N GLN A 23 33.38 4.58 21.96
CA GLN A 23 34.61 4.99 21.30
C GLN A 23 34.60 6.51 21.14
N PRO A 24 35.66 7.21 21.57
CA PRO A 24 35.83 8.67 21.39
C PRO A 24 35.58 9.12 19.95
N ALA A 25 35.82 8.23 19.00
CA ALA A 25 35.58 8.47 17.57
C ALA A 25 34.10 8.77 17.23
N LEU A 26 33.14 8.03 17.77
CA LEU A 26 31.72 8.22 17.47
C LEU A 26 31.16 9.52 18.08
N SER A 27 31.60 9.86 19.30
CA SER A 27 31.26 11.14 19.92
C SER A 27 31.78 12.34 19.11
N ASN A 28 33.00 12.22 18.55
CA ASN A 28 33.58 13.26 17.69
C ASN A 28 32.84 13.34 16.36
N GLN A 29 32.36 12.21 15.81
CA GLN A 29 31.54 12.22 14.57
C GLN A 29 30.19 12.92 14.79
N VAL A 30 29.49 12.65 15.90
CA VAL A 30 28.26 13.35 16.25
C VAL A 30 28.51 14.86 16.37
N LYS A 31 29.58 15.29 17.09
CA LYS A 31 29.95 16.70 17.21
C LYS A 31 30.22 17.33 15.83
N ALA A 32 30.92 16.62 14.94
CA ALA A 32 31.18 17.09 13.59
C ALA A 32 29.89 17.26 12.76
N MET A 33 28.91 16.36 12.96
CA MET A 33 27.57 16.50 12.34
C MET A 33 26.80 17.69 12.91
N GLU A 34 26.80 17.87 14.23
CA GLU A 34 26.18 19.03 14.89
C GLU A 34 26.78 20.36 14.41
N GLN A 35 28.11 20.41 14.29
CA GLN A 35 28.80 21.58 13.71
C GLN A 35 28.38 21.85 12.26
N LYS A 36 28.32 20.79 11.44
CA LYS A 36 27.94 20.93 10.02
C LYS A 36 26.51 21.46 9.85
N TYR A 37 25.58 20.98 10.67
CA TYR A 37 24.15 21.38 10.58
C TYR A 37 23.83 22.60 11.45
N GLY A 38 24.80 23.12 12.23
CA GLY A 38 24.62 24.31 13.07
C GLY A 38 23.63 24.12 14.21
N THR A 39 23.30 22.87 14.56
CA THR A 39 22.31 22.56 15.59
C THR A 39 22.66 21.27 16.32
N ARG A 40 22.16 21.12 17.53
CA ARG A 40 22.30 19.88 18.28
C ARG A 40 21.34 18.82 17.76
N LEU A 41 21.84 17.58 17.72
CA LEU A 41 21.08 16.41 17.27
C LEU A 41 20.57 15.60 18.47
N PHE A 42 21.20 15.71 19.63
CA PHE A 42 20.81 15.04 20.87
C PHE A 42 20.65 16.03 22.02
N PHE A 43 19.73 15.75 22.93
CA PHE A 43 19.63 16.45 24.21
C PHE A 43 20.80 16.09 25.13
N ARG A 44 21.34 17.07 25.84
CA ARG A 44 22.41 16.82 26.82
C ARG A 44 21.81 16.54 28.20
N GLY A 45 22.38 15.59 28.92
CA GLY A 45 22.07 15.37 30.34
C GLY A 45 20.96 14.35 30.63
N SER A 46 20.37 13.74 29.63
CA SER A 46 19.46 12.60 29.82
C SER A 46 20.26 11.31 30.04
N ARG A 47 19.79 10.43 30.94
CA ARG A 47 20.35 9.08 31.12
C ARG A 47 20.14 8.19 29.88
N ARG A 48 19.25 8.58 28.98
CA ARG A 48 18.98 7.95 27.67
C ARG A 48 19.27 8.96 26.58
N LEU A 49 19.71 8.45 25.46
CA LEU A 49 19.99 9.27 24.28
C LEU A 49 18.66 9.69 23.64
N GLU A 50 18.31 10.96 23.74
CA GLU A 50 17.09 11.53 23.18
C GLU A 50 17.43 12.47 22.03
N LEU A 51 16.73 12.28 20.89
CA LEU A 51 16.88 13.12 19.71
C LEU A 51 16.16 14.45 19.88
N THR A 52 16.81 15.53 19.45
CA THR A 52 16.11 16.81 19.18
C THR A 52 15.23 16.69 17.94
N ASP A 53 14.38 17.71 17.67
CA ASP A 53 13.61 17.77 16.42
C ASP A 53 14.53 17.69 15.19
N ALA A 54 15.66 18.42 15.22
CA ALA A 54 16.67 18.36 14.17
C ALA A 54 17.31 16.96 14.06
N GLY A 55 17.57 16.32 15.22
CA GLY A 55 18.05 14.94 15.28
C GLY A 55 17.07 13.96 14.66
N SER A 56 15.78 14.10 14.95
CA SER A 56 14.71 13.26 14.39
C SER A 56 14.59 13.41 12.88
N ILE A 57 14.65 14.65 12.38
CA ILE A 57 14.66 14.92 10.93
C ILE A 57 15.89 14.27 10.28
N LEU A 58 17.08 14.48 10.88
CA LEU A 58 18.31 13.91 10.34
C LEU A 58 18.30 12.39 10.39
N TYR A 59 17.79 11.77 11.47
CA TYR A 59 17.69 10.32 11.58
C TYR A 59 16.88 9.71 10.44
N GLN A 60 15.70 10.25 10.15
CA GLN A 60 14.87 9.77 9.04
C GLN A 60 15.59 9.89 7.69
N LYS A 61 16.32 10.99 7.46
CA LYS A 61 17.07 11.20 6.23
C LYS A 61 18.33 10.32 6.14
N ALA A 62 19.06 10.20 7.25
CA ALA A 62 20.25 9.36 7.34
C ALA A 62 19.92 7.88 7.10
N LYS A 63 18.85 7.37 7.74
CA LYS A 63 18.36 6.00 7.51
C LYS A 63 18.11 5.74 6.03
N ARG A 64 17.47 6.68 5.36
CA ARG A 64 17.22 6.57 3.92
C ARG A 64 18.49 6.61 3.07
N ILE A 65 19.47 7.46 3.42
CA ILE A 65 20.76 7.51 2.73
C ILE A 65 21.46 6.16 2.86
N CYS A 66 21.46 5.56 4.05
CA CYS A 66 22.03 4.24 4.31
C CYS A 66 21.31 3.14 3.52
N GLU A 67 19.97 3.20 3.45
CA GLU A 67 19.16 2.25 2.67
C GLU A 67 19.45 2.34 1.17
N ILE A 68 19.61 3.54 0.63
CA ILE A 68 19.92 3.76 -0.80
C ILE A 68 21.31 3.24 -1.13
N GLU A 69 22.29 3.48 -0.28
CA GLU A 69 23.65 3.01 -0.48
C GLU A 69 23.74 1.49 -0.40
N LEU A 70 23.04 0.87 0.55
CA LEU A 70 22.96 -0.58 0.65
C LEU A 70 22.24 -1.19 -0.57
N ALA A 71 21.17 -0.56 -1.05
CA ALA A 71 20.48 -0.99 -2.25
C ALA A 71 21.41 -0.92 -3.47
N ALA A 72 22.13 0.18 -3.65
CA ALA A 72 23.10 0.32 -4.73
C ALA A 72 24.21 -0.75 -4.69
N LYS A 73 24.75 -1.04 -3.51
CA LYS A 73 25.73 -2.12 -3.34
C LYS A 73 25.16 -3.48 -3.72
N ASN A 74 23.93 -3.77 -3.29
CA ASN A 74 23.26 -5.02 -3.58
C ASN A 74 22.95 -5.16 -5.08
N GLU A 75 22.48 -4.09 -5.73
CA GLU A 75 22.21 -4.07 -7.18
C GLU A 75 23.49 -4.28 -8.00
N ILE A 76 24.57 -3.62 -7.63
CA ILE A 76 25.88 -3.81 -8.29
C ILE A 76 26.40 -5.24 -8.07
N ALA A 77 26.31 -5.74 -6.84
CA ALA A 77 26.79 -7.09 -6.49
C ALA A 77 25.98 -8.21 -7.15
N SER A 78 24.70 -7.98 -7.40
CA SER A 78 23.79 -8.93 -8.06
C SER A 78 23.79 -8.83 -9.58
N GLY A 79 24.68 -8.04 -10.18
CA GLY A 79 24.73 -7.87 -11.64
C GLY A 79 23.46 -7.27 -12.23
N PHE A 80 22.77 -6.40 -11.49
CA PHE A 80 21.50 -5.75 -11.87
C PHE A 80 20.29 -6.70 -12.00
N SER A 81 20.40 -7.96 -11.55
CA SER A 81 19.32 -8.96 -11.65
C SER A 81 18.12 -8.71 -10.74
N GLY A 82 18.23 -7.79 -9.77
CA GLY A 82 17.18 -7.53 -8.77
C GLY A 82 16.90 -8.70 -7.82
N GLN A 83 17.87 -9.61 -7.68
CA GLN A 83 17.74 -10.79 -6.82
C GLN A 83 17.90 -10.48 -5.33
N ARG A 84 18.51 -9.34 -4.99
CA ARG A 84 18.75 -8.88 -3.62
C ARG A 84 18.19 -7.49 -3.39
N GLY A 85 17.66 -7.27 -2.20
CA GLY A 85 17.17 -5.93 -1.82
C GLY A 85 15.94 -5.99 -0.94
N THR A 86 15.26 -4.85 -0.80
CA THR A 86 14.00 -4.76 -0.05
C THR A 86 12.93 -4.13 -0.91
N LEU A 87 11.88 -4.87 -1.20
CA LEU A 87 10.65 -4.38 -1.80
C LEU A 87 9.83 -3.63 -0.73
N ARG A 88 9.58 -2.34 -0.93
CA ARG A 88 8.82 -1.49 0.00
C ARG A 88 7.50 -1.07 -0.64
N LEU A 89 6.40 -1.65 -0.18
CA LEU A 89 5.06 -1.39 -0.68
C LEU A 89 4.20 -0.70 0.37
N GLY A 90 3.40 0.28 -0.07
CA GLY A 90 2.27 0.79 0.67
C GLY A 90 0.97 0.20 0.14
N VAL A 91 0.09 -0.26 1.02
CA VAL A 91 -1.17 -0.91 0.63
C VAL A 91 -2.30 -0.42 1.52
N THR A 92 -3.45 -0.08 0.94
CA THR A 92 -4.65 0.15 1.76
C THR A 92 -5.22 -1.17 2.25
N SER A 93 -5.80 -1.20 3.46
CA SER A 93 -6.37 -2.42 4.09
C SER A 93 -7.34 -3.18 3.20
N SER A 94 -8.05 -2.49 2.31
CA SER A 94 -8.99 -3.12 1.37
C SER A 94 -8.30 -3.87 0.23
N LEU A 95 -7.00 -3.63 0.02
CA LEU A 95 -6.17 -4.27 -1.02
C LEU A 95 -5.10 -5.20 -0.44
N ALA A 96 -4.99 -5.30 0.90
CA ALA A 96 -4.19 -6.29 1.59
C ALA A 96 -4.94 -7.64 1.58
N THR A 97 -5.02 -8.26 0.42
CA THR A 97 -5.84 -9.43 0.12
C THR A 97 -4.98 -10.67 -0.11
N ASP A 98 -5.59 -11.85 -0.04
CA ASP A 98 -4.91 -13.13 -0.32
C ASP A 98 -4.24 -13.13 -1.70
N ARG A 99 -4.85 -12.45 -2.67
CA ARG A 99 -4.29 -12.34 -4.01
C ARG A 99 -2.95 -11.61 -4.01
N LEU A 100 -2.84 -10.48 -3.30
CA LEU A 100 -1.56 -9.77 -3.14
C LEU A 100 -0.52 -10.65 -2.45
N TYR A 101 -0.91 -11.32 -1.36
CA TYR A 101 0.00 -12.20 -0.61
C TYR A 101 0.46 -13.40 -1.44
N ASN A 102 -0.38 -13.95 -2.30
CA ASN A 102 0.01 -15.02 -3.23
C ASN A 102 1.06 -14.52 -4.24
N VAL A 103 0.90 -13.29 -4.77
CA VAL A 103 1.91 -12.68 -5.65
C VAL A 103 3.22 -12.46 -4.90
N LEU A 104 3.17 -11.91 -3.70
CA LEU A 104 4.35 -11.69 -2.86
C LEU A 104 5.04 -13.01 -2.48
N SER A 105 4.27 -14.04 -2.15
CA SER A 105 4.81 -15.38 -1.86
C SER A 105 5.54 -15.97 -3.07
N THR A 106 4.94 -15.86 -4.26
CA THR A 106 5.56 -16.31 -5.51
C THR A 106 6.80 -15.49 -5.82
N PHE A 107 6.76 -14.18 -5.60
CA PHE A 107 7.90 -13.29 -5.76
C PHE A 107 9.07 -13.69 -4.86
N LEU A 108 8.83 -13.92 -3.56
CA LEU A 108 9.86 -14.32 -2.61
C LEU A 108 10.42 -15.72 -2.90
N LYS A 109 9.61 -16.64 -3.45
CA LYS A 109 10.12 -17.95 -3.91
C LYS A 109 11.07 -17.81 -5.10
N LYS A 110 10.78 -16.88 -6.03
CA LYS A 110 11.61 -16.61 -7.20
C LYS A 110 12.87 -15.80 -6.84
N TYR A 111 12.77 -14.89 -5.86
CA TYR A 111 13.84 -14.00 -5.42
C TYR A 111 14.09 -14.16 -3.91
N PRO A 112 14.70 -15.29 -3.45
CA PRO A 112 14.78 -15.65 -2.04
C PRO A 112 15.67 -14.73 -1.20
N GLU A 113 16.56 -13.97 -1.82
CA GLU A 113 17.43 -13.00 -1.13
C GLU A 113 16.80 -11.60 -1.05
N THR A 114 15.55 -11.45 -1.49
CA THR A 114 14.78 -10.21 -1.36
C THR A 114 13.94 -10.21 -0.09
N ASN A 115 13.90 -9.09 0.60
CA ASN A 115 13.00 -8.84 1.71
C ASN A 115 11.79 -8.04 1.25
N VAL A 116 10.65 -8.21 1.92
CA VAL A 116 9.43 -7.44 1.67
C VAL A 116 9.06 -6.65 2.91
N LYS A 117 8.82 -5.35 2.75
CA LYS A 117 8.27 -4.46 3.76
C LYS A 117 6.96 -3.88 3.27
N ILE A 118 5.86 -4.21 3.94
CA ILE A 118 4.54 -3.69 3.64
C ILE A 118 4.16 -2.67 4.71
N LEU A 119 3.67 -1.52 4.27
CA LEU A 119 3.09 -0.49 5.13
C LEU A 119 1.60 -0.38 4.79
N GLU A 120 0.76 -0.58 5.80
CA GLU A 120 -0.69 -0.46 5.66
C GLU A 120 -1.16 0.84 6.30
N ASP A 121 -1.80 1.70 5.50
CA ASP A 121 -2.32 2.99 5.99
C ASP A 121 -3.43 3.53 5.06
N SER A 122 -3.92 4.73 5.36
CA SER A 122 -4.82 5.50 4.51
C SER A 122 -4.16 5.89 3.18
N PRO A 123 -4.92 6.06 2.09
CA PRO A 123 -4.36 6.50 0.80
C PRO A 123 -3.53 7.79 0.90
N ALA A 124 -4.00 8.77 1.67
CA ALA A 124 -3.30 10.04 1.84
C ALA A 124 -1.93 9.85 2.49
N GLU A 125 -1.85 9.06 3.56
CA GLU A 125 -0.60 8.76 4.24
C GLU A 125 0.34 7.93 3.35
N LEU A 126 -0.18 6.93 2.63
CA LEU A 126 0.62 6.13 1.71
C LEU A 126 1.23 6.98 0.57
N LEU A 127 0.48 7.92 -0.01
CA LEU A 127 1.01 8.84 -1.01
C LEU A 127 2.07 9.77 -0.40
N ARG A 128 1.90 10.21 0.84
CA ARG A 128 2.91 10.97 1.57
C ARG A 128 4.19 10.16 1.81
N LEU A 129 4.05 8.88 2.18
CA LEU A 129 5.18 7.95 2.35
C LEU A 129 5.88 7.70 1.01
N LEU A 130 5.12 7.56 -0.08
CA LEU A 130 5.64 7.44 -1.43
C LEU A 130 6.44 8.69 -1.83
N GLN A 131 5.90 9.89 -1.59
CA GLN A 131 6.60 11.16 -1.86
C GLN A 131 7.90 11.28 -1.07
N LYS A 132 7.91 10.85 0.19
CA LYS A 132 9.11 10.77 1.03
C LYS A 132 10.03 9.62 0.62
N GLY A 133 9.57 8.73 -0.27
CA GLY A 133 10.22 7.51 -0.75
C GLY A 133 10.48 6.49 0.34
N GLN A 134 9.65 6.44 1.35
CA GLN A 134 9.65 5.39 2.36
C GLN A 134 9.03 4.10 1.84
N VAL A 135 8.23 4.21 0.78
CA VAL A 135 7.76 3.11 -0.07
C VAL A 135 8.10 3.42 -1.53
N GLU A 136 8.19 2.40 -2.36
CA GLU A 136 8.56 2.51 -3.78
C GLU A 136 7.34 2.54 -4.68
N ALA A 137 6.29 1.83 -4.27
CA ALA A 137 4.97 1.88 -4.90
C ALA A 137 3.87 1.79 -3.85
N VAL A 138 2.67 2.25 -4.20
CA VAL A 138 1.48 2.14 -3.36
C VAL A 138 0.31 1.59 -4.14
N MET A 139 -0.43 0.70 -3.50
CA MET A 139 -1.69 0.15 -3.98
C MET A 139 -2.82 0.81 -3.20
N VAL A 140 -3.64 1.61 -3.87
CA VAL A 140 -4.70 2.40 -3.24
C VAL A 140 -6.02 2.26 -3.98
N GLN A 141 -7.11 2.31 -3.23
CA GLN A 141 -8.43 2.55 -3.81
C GLN A 141 -8.71 4.05 -3.79
N VAL A 142 -8.98 4.62 -4.95
CA VAL A 142 -9.22 6.06 -5.09
C VAL A 142 -10.66 6.33 -5.51
N PRO A 143 -11.20 7.50 -5.07
CA PRO A 143 -11.07 8.69 -5.89
C PRO A 143 -10.09 9.70 -5.26
N TYR A 144 -8.85 9.69 -5.68
CA TYR A 144 -7.89 10.75 -5.33
C TYR A 144 -7.25 11.26 -6.61
N GLU A 145 -7.16 12.58 -6.72
CA GLU A 145 -6.29 13.19 -7.71
C GLU A 145 -4.85 12.85 -7.37
N ILE A 146 -4.19 12.21 -8.30
CA ILE A 146 -2.80 11.84 -8.17
C ILE A 146 -1.99 12.99 -8.70
N ASN A 147 -1.20 13.60 -7.83
CA ASN A 147 -0.33 14.72 -8.11
C ASN A 147 0.66 14.36 -9.25
N GLU A 148 1.06 15.34 -10.04
CA GLU A 148 1.97 15.23 -11.19
C GLU A 148 3.36 14.62 -10.88
N ASN A 149 3.75 14.59 -9.61
CA ASN A 149 5.00 13.96 -9.16
C ASN A 149 4.93 12.42 -9.12
N PHE A 150 3.74 11.86 -9.32
CA PHE A 150 3.50 10.44 -9.31
C PHE A 150 3.15 9.90 -10.70
N GLU A 151 3.49 8.66 -10.92
CA GLU A 151 3.13 7.90 -12.10
C GLU A 151 2.07 6.87 -11.70
N VAL A 152 0.93 6.90 -12.38
CA VAL A 152 -0.07 5.83 -12.28
C VAL A 152 0.38 4.71 -13.20
N LEU A 153 0.85 3.63 -12.59
CA LEU A 153 1.30 2.46 -13.33
C LEU A 153 0.12 1.63 -13.81
N TYR A 154 -0.96 1.61 -13.02
CA TYR A 154 -2.16 0.88 -13.35
C TYR A 154 -3.39 1.45 -12.66
N ARG A 155 -4.53 1.37 -13.34
CA ARG A 155 -5.85 1.70 -12.80
C ARG A 155 -6.87 0.72 -13.34
N ALA A 156 -7.63 0.07 -12.45
CA ALA A 156 -8.77 -0.76 -12.79
C ALA A 156 -10.03 -0.23 -12.13
N GLU A 157 -11.12 -0.30 -12.85
CA GLU A 157 -12.45 -0.10 -12.28
C GLU A 157 -12.95 -1.42 -11.71
N ASP A 158 -13.79 -1.32 -10.67
CA ASP A 158 -14.41 -2.45 -10.02
C ASP A 158 -15.92 -2.19 -9.94
N GLU A 159 -16.69 -3.24 -9.84
CA GLU A 159 -18.15 -3.14 -9.76
C GLU A 159 -18.56 -2.86 -8.30
N LEU A 160 -19.43 -1.86 -8.11
CA LEU A 160 -20.09 -1.65 -6.83
C LEU A 160 -21.23 -2.67 -6.68
N VAL A 161 -21.23 -3.40 -5.59
CA VAL A 161 -22.22 -4.42 -5.28
C VAL A 161 -22.92 -4.18 -3.94
N ALA A 162 -24.17 -4.57 -3.86
CA ALA A 162 -24.94 -4.73 -2.64
C ALA A 162 -24.77 -6.19 -2.18
N MET A 163 -23.93 -6.42 -1.18
CA MET A 163 -23.61 -7.75 -0.64
C MET A 163 -24.49 -8.05 0.59
N TYR A 164 -25.03 -9.27 0.68
CA TYR A 164 -25.91 -9.69 1.77
C TYR A 164 -25.84 -11.21 2.00
N ALA A 165 -26.33 -11.68 3.14
CA ALA A 165 -26.43 -13.11 3.42
C ALA A 165 -27.41 -13.79 2.46
N PRO A 166 -27.10 -14.98 1.90
CA PRO A 166 -27.96 -15.64 0.89
C PRO A 166 -29.39 -15.91 1.34
N ASP A 167 -29.59 -16.16 2.64
CA ASP A 167 -30.86 -16.44 3.28
C ASP A 167 -31.60 -15.16 3.77
N ALA A 168 -30.96 -14.01 3.72
CA ALA A 168 -31.56 -12.74 4.13
C ALA A 168 -32.73 -12.31 3.23
N PRO A 169 -33.69 -11.54 3.75
CA PRO A 169 -34.90 -11.18 3.01
C PRO A 169 -34.67 -10.09 1.92
N PHE A 170 -33.42 -9.67 1.73
CA PHE A 170 -33.08 -8.59 0.81
C PHE A 170 -33.19 -9.01 -0.66
N PHE A 171 -33.78 -8.18 -1.49
CA PHE A 171 -33.88 -8.32 -2.95
C PHE A 171 -34.49 -9.63 -3.47
N LYS A 172 -35.34 -10.29 -2.67
CA LYS A 172 -36.05 -11.52 -3.08
C LYS A 172 -36.95 -11.31 -4.29
N ASP A 173 -37.52 -10.13 -4.42
CA ASP A 173 -38.38 -9.72 -5.54
C ASP A 173 -37.61 -9.14 -6.73
N CYS A 174 -36.28 -9.28 -6.72
CA CYS A 174 -35.40 -8.81 -7.77
C CYS A 174 -34.56 -10.01 -8.30
N PRO A 175 -35.10 -10.77 -9.27
CA PRO A 175 -34.40 -11.93 -9.84
C PRO A 175 -33.16 -11.53 -10.65
N GLU A 176 -33.12 -10.30 -11.16
CA GLU A 176 -32.02 -9.77 -11.97
C GLU A 176 -30.71 -9.73 -11.17
N GLU A 177 -29.58 -9.98 -11.82
CA GLU A 177 -28.24 -9.85 -11.23
C GLU A 177 -27.87 -8.40 -10.91
N GLU A 178 -28.50 -7.45 -11.59
CA GLU A 178 -28.28 -6.04 -11.46
C GLU A 178 -29.56 -5.33 -11.00
N ILE A 179 -29.41 -4.42 -10.04
CA ILE A 179 -30.51 -3.62 -9.51
C ILE A 179 -30.20 -2.12 -9.66
N PRO A 180 -31.19 -1.28 -9.95
CA PRO A 180 -31.00 0.16 -9.92
C PRO A 180 -30.72 0.64 -8.49
N PHE A 181 -29.95 1.72 -8.38
CA PHE A 181 -29.55 2.29 -7.07
C PHE A 181 -30.74 2.60 -6.16
N GLU A 182 -31.87 2.95 -6.75
CA GLU A 182 -33.14 3.27 -6.06
C GLU A 182 -33.70 2.09 -5.24
N LYS A 183 -33.34 0.86 -5.57
CA LYS A 183 -33.69 -0.33 -4.77
C LYS A 183 -33.02 -0.36 -3.39
N LEU A 184 -32.06 0.53 -3.13
CA LEU A 184 -31.45 0.71 -1.81
C LEU A 184 -32.26 1.64 -0.89
N ASP A 185 -33.38 2.21 -1.35
CA ASP A 185 -34.21 3.12 -0.55
C ASP A 185 -34.67 2.41 0.73
N ASN A 186 -34.35 3.01 1.88
CA ASN A 186 -34.67 2.49 3.22
C ASN A 186 -34.15 1.08 3.53
N VAL A 187 -33.29 0.49 2.70
CA VAL A 187 -32.63 -0.78 2.98
C VAL A 187 -31.65 -0.60 4.14
N PRO A 188 -31.65 -1.50 5.16
CA PRO A 188 -30.65 -1.44 6.23
C PRO A 188 -29.24 -1.63 5.67
N LEU A 189 -28.42 -0.61 5.74
CA LEU A 189 -27.05 -0.65 5.21
C LEU A 189 -26.00 -0.80 6.30
N SER A 190 -24.99 -1.57 6.00
CA SER A 190 -23.69 -1.54 6.68
C SER A 190 -22.68 -0.84 5.78
N ILE A 191 -22.08 0.23 6.27
CA ILE A 191 -21.19 1.07 5.47
C ILE A 191 -19.87 1.39 6.20
N VAL A 192 -18.84 1.75 5.43
CA VAL A 192 -17.59 2.25 5.98
C VAL A 192 -17.76 3.73 6.33
N GLU A 193 -17.31 4.12 7.53
CA GLU A 193 -17.49 5.48 8.06
C GLU A 193 -16.96 6.56 7.11
N LYS A 194 -15.79 6.35 6.52
CA LYS A 194 -15.19 7.30 5.55
C LYS A 194 -16.08 7.56 4.32
N SER A 195 -16.98 6.65 3.96
CA SER A 195 -17.88 6.77 2.82
C SER A 195 -19.25 7.36 3.19
N ARG A 196 -19.53 7.56 4.48
CA ARG A 196 -20.83 7.99 5.00
C ARG A 196 -21.32 9.30 4.37
N SER A 197 -20.45 10.31 4.34
CA SER A 197 -20.83 11.63 3.81
C SER A 197 -21.19 11.57 2.32
N THR A 198 -20.38 10.85 1.54
CA THR A 198 -20.60 10.67 0.10
C THR A 198 -21.91 9.91 -0.16
N ILE A 199 -22.12 8.80 0.55
CA ILE A 199 -23.36 8.00 0.41
C ILE A 199 -24.56 8.83 0.83
N ALA A 200 -24.49 9.57 1.94
CA ALA A 200 -25.58 10.41 2.41
C ALA A 200 -25.92 11.56 1.43
N SER A 201 -24.93 12.13 0.76
CA SER A 201 -25.16 13.15 -0.28
C SER A 201 -25.97 12.57 -1.43
N VAL A 202 -25.53 11.40 -1.95
CA VAL A 202 -26.21 10.73 -3.06
C VAL A 202 -27.65 10.34 -2.73
N PHE A 203 -27.90 9.77 -1.53
CA PHE A 203 -29.25 9.44 -1.11
C PHE A 203 -30.14 10.67 -1.01
N ARG A 204 -29.60 11.80 -0.51
CA ARG A 204 -30.32 13.07 -0.42
C ARG A 204 -30.66 13.65 -1.80
N GLU A 205 -29.70 13.64 -2.73
CA GLU A 205 -29.90 14.14 -4.10
C GLU A 205 -30.99 13.36 -4.85
N LYS A 206 -31.06 12.04 -4.55
CA LYS A 206 -32.11 11.17 -5.13
C LYS A 206 -33.40 11.12 -4.30
N ASN A 207 -33.55 11.94 -3.26
CA ASN A 207 -34.71 11.93 -2.34
C ASN A 207 -34.96 10.54 -1.71
N MET A 208 -33.93 9.78 -1.45
CA MET A 208 -33.98 8.44 -0.86
C MET A 208 -33.70 8.49 0.64
N LYS A 209 -34.30 7.53 1.37
CA LYS A 209 -34.07 7.37 2.80
C LYS A 209 -32.84 6.50 3.07
N LEU A 210 -31.77 7.09 3.60
CA LEU A 210 -30.60 6.38 4.03
C LEU A 210 -30.83 5.74 5.40
N ASN A 211 -30.80 4.40 5.47
CA ASN A 211 -30.95 3.62 6.69
C ASN A 211 -29.61 2.95 7.04
N ILE A 212 -28.79 3.61 7.85
CA ILE A 212 -27.52 3.04 8.32
C ILE A 212 -27.78 2.19 9.56
N LYS A 213 -27.69 0.87 9.43
CA LYS A 213 -27.79 -0.08 10.54
C LYS A 213 -26.47 -0.28 11.25
N CYS A 214 -25.37 -0.34 10.49
CA CYS A 214 -24.03 -0.57 11.00
C CYS A 214 -23.02 0.39 10.35
N LEU A 215 -22.16 0.98 11.17
CA LEU A 215 -21.09 1.86 10.74
C LEU A 215 -19.76 1.27 11.25
N SER A 216 -18.80 1.09 10.35
CA SER A 216 -17.52 0.46 10.67
C SER A 216 -16.37 1.25 10.05
N THR A 217 -15.22 1.23 10.67
CA THR A 217 -14.03 1.90 10.14
C THR A 217 -13.33 1.09 9.04
N ARG A 218 -13.57 -0.23 8.98
CA ARG A 218 -12.95 -1.16 8.02
C ARG A 218 -13.98 -1.90 7.18
N LEU A 219 -13.70 -2.05 5.88
CA LEU A 219 -14.57 -2.75 4.93
C LEU A 219 -14.89 -4.19 5.35
N GLN A 220 -13.90 -4.91 5.86
CA GLN A 220 -14.09 -6.30 6.31
C GLN A 220 -15.14 -6.40 7.45
N MET A 221 -15.17 -5.46 8.37
CA MET A 221 -16.20 -5.42 9.44
C MET A 221 -17.58 -5.09 8.87
N THR A 222 -17.63 -4.19 7.90
CA THR A 222 -18.86 -3.85 7.16
C THR A 222 -19.44 -5.10 6.48
N MET A 223 -18.62 -5.89 5.83
CA MET A 223 -19.03 -7.14 5.18
C MET A 223 -19.45 -8.23 6.20
N ARG A 224 -18.78 -8.31 7.35
CA ARG A 224 -19.17 -9.24 8.42
C ARG A 224 -20.56 -8.93 8.96
N TRP A 225 -20.92 -7.66 9.10
CA TRP A 225 -22.28 -7.28 9.47
C TRP A 225 -23.31 -7.73 8.44
N ALA A 226 -23.01 -7.61 7.14
CA ALA A 226 -23.91 -8.11 6.10
C ALA A 226 -24.08 -9.64 6.17
N ARG A 227 -23.04 -10.37 6.54
CA ARG A 227 -23.10 -11.84 6.73
C ARG A 227 -24.08 -12.27 7.83
N THR A 228 -24.39 -11.41 8.79
CA THR A 228 -25.41 -11.69 9.82
C THR A 228 -26.85 -11.65 9.32
N GLY A 229 -27.10 -11.22 8.09
CA GLY A 229 -28.42 -11.03 7.53
C GLY A 229 -29.17 -9.78 8.01
N LEU A 230 -28.53 -8.95 8.85
CA LEU A 230 -29.15 -7.76 9.45
C LEU A 230 -29.02 -6.48 8.58
N ALA A 231 -28.11 -6.48 7.63
CA ALA A 231 -27.83 -5.35 6.77
C ALA A 231 -27.25 -5.77 5.43
N VAL A 232 -27.27 -4.85 4.47
CA VAL A 232 -26.61 -4.97 3.17
C VAL A 232 -25.33 -4.14 3.19
N ALA A 233 -24.21 -4.71 2.79
CA ALA A 233 -22.94 -3.99 2.64
C ALA A 233 -22.78 -3.45 1.23
N LEU A 234 -22.36 -2.20 1.11
CA LEU A 234 -21.90 -1.63 -0.16
C LEU A 234 -20.39 -1.85 -0.26
N ALA A 235 -19.97 -2.63 -1.24
CA ALA A 235 -18.57 -3.05 -1.42
C ALA A 235 -18.20 -3.13 -2.90
N SER A 236 -16.91 -3.27 -3.20
CA SER A 236 -16.49 -3.68 -4.53
C SER A 236 -16.55 -5.20 -4.67
N LYS A 237 -16.90 -5.69 -5.84
CA LYS A 237 -17.02 -7.13 -6.13
C LYS A 237 -15.70 -7.87 -5.93
N ASN A 238 -14.60 -7.30 -6.37
CA ASN A 238 -13.29 -7.91 -6.16
C ASN A 238 -12.92 -7.97 -4.68
N SER A 239 -13.15 -6.88 -3.91
CA SER A 239 -12.91 -6.90 -2.46
C SER A 239 -13.76 -7.95 -1.74
N MET A 240 -14.99 -8.18 -2.19
CA MET A 240 -15.86 -9.23 -1.64
C MET A 240 -15.19 -10.61 -1.79
N ASN A 241 -14.74 -10.94 -2.98
CA ASN A 241 -14.10 -12.23 -3.26
C ASN A 241 -12.76 -12.38 -2.54
N GLU A 242 -11.93 -11.34 -2.60
CA GLU A 242 -10.56 -11.37 -2.08
C GLU A 242 -10.48 -11.32 -0.54
N LEU A 243 -11.51 -10.79 0.14
CA LEU A 243 -11.59 -10.78 1.61
C LEU A 243 -12.33 -11.98 2.21
N GLY A 244 -12.61 -13.02 1.41
CA GLY A 244 -13.20 -14.25 1.86
C GLY A 244 -14.72 -14.19 2.06
N PHE A 245 -15.41 -13.39 1.27
CA PHE A 245 -16.86 -13.26 1.25
C PHE A 245 -17.49 -13.72 -0.06
N GLY A 246 -16.79 -14.56 -0.85
CA GLY A 246 -17.28 -15.07 -2.12
C GLY A 246 -18.50 -15.99 -2.01
N ASP A 247 -18.82 -16.48 -0.80
CA ASP A 247 -20.01 -17.27 -0.47
C ASP A 247 -21.29 -16.42 -0.23
N MET A 248 -21.15 -15.09 -0.21
CA MET A 248 -22.26 -14.18 0.00
C MET A 248 -23.03 -13.94 -1.30
N ALA A 249 -24.34 -13.69 -1.16
CA ALA A 249 -25.16 -13.17 -2.26
C ALA A 249 -24.81 -11.69 -2.53
N TYR A 250 -24.94 -11.29 -3.78
CA TYR A 250 -24.79 -9.87 -4.15
C TYR A 250 -25.67 -9.50 -5.34
N LYS A 251 -25.95 -8.21 -5.46
CA LYS A 251 -26.51 -7.58 -6.65
C LYS A 251 -25.55 -6.49 -7.13
N ARG A 252 -25.29 -6.42 -8.44
CA ARG A 252 -24.63 -5.28 -9.05
C ARG A 252 -25.55 -4.08 -8.98
N ILE A 253 -24.99 -2.90 -8.75
CA ILE A 253 -25.77 -1.66 -8.63
C ILE A 253 -25.53 -0.83 -9.87
N SER A 254 -26.60 -0.57 -10.65
CA SER A 254 -26.56 0.30 -11.82
C SER A 254 -27.05 1.71 -11.51
N GLY A 255 -26.73 2.65 -12.38
CA GLY A 255 -27.20 4.04 -12.30
C GLY A 255 -26.76 4.78 -11.03
N HIS A 256 -25.73 4.30 -10.34
CA HIS A 256 -25.24 4.94 -9.13
C HIS A 256 -24.26 6.08 -9.46
N PRO A 257 -24.41 7.23 -8.78
CA PRO A 257 -23.47 8.35 -8.91
C PRO A 257 -22.23 8.19 -8.03
N LEU A 258 -22.17 7.12 -7.23
CA LEU A 258 -20.99 6.79 -6.44
C LEU A 258 -19.86 6.41 -7.41
N ALA A 259 -18.69 7.02 -7.26
CA ALA A 259 -17.54 6.62 -8.05
C ALA A 259 -17.28 5.12 -7.89
N ALA A 260 -17.15 4.41 -9.02
CA ALA A 260 -16.78 3.00 -8.98
C ALA A 260 -15.48 2.84 -8.19
N PRO A 261 -15.36 1.83 -7.31
CA PRO A 261 -14.11 1.57 -6.64
C PRO A 261 -13.02 1.38 -7.69
N ARG A 262 -11.90 2.07 -7.53
CA ARG A 262 -10.79 1.97 -8.48
C ARG A 262 -9.55 1.51 -7.74
N PHE A 263 -9.04 0.38 -8.14
CA PHE A 263 -7.69 -0.03 -7.77
C PHE A 263 -6.69 0.81 -8.57
N THR A 264 -5.76 1.41 -7.89
CA THR A 264 -4.72 2.22 -8.53
C THR A 264 -3.36 1.84 -7.95
N LEU A 265 -2.44 1.47 -8.82
CA LEU A 265 -1.03 1.27 -8.48
C LEU A 265 -0.25 2.52 -8.88
N VAL A 266 0.42 3.10 -7.92
CA VAL A 266 1.11 4.39 -8.05
C VAL A 266 2.56 4.26 -7.64
N ALA A 267 3.47 4.83 -8.42
CA ALA A 267 4.88 4.98 -8.06
C ALA A 267 5.31 6.44 -8.18
N GLN A 268 6.50 6.77 -7.67
CA GLN A 268 7.09 8.07 -7.96
C GLN A 268 7.51 8.14 -9.42
N LYS A 269 7.27 9.28 -10.06
CA LYS A 269 7.78 9.60 -11.39
C LYS A 269 9.30 9.78 -11.30
N ARG A 270 10.04 8.70 -11.46
CA ARG A 270 11.50 8.68 -11.36
C ARG A 270 12.12 8.23 -12.68
N LYS A 271 13.34 8.73 -12.92
CA LYS A 271 14.13 8.28 -14.06
C LYS A 271 14.61 6.83 -13.91
N TYR A 272 14.79 6.38 -12.66
CA TYR A 272 15.27 5.02 -12.34
C TYR A 272 14.48 4.46 -11.17
N ARG A 273 14.01 3.23 -11.31
CA ARG A 273 13.46 2.36 -10.26
C ARG A 273 14.48 1.27 -9.95
N THR A 274 14.39 0.66 -8.76
CA THR A 274 15.20 -0.52 -8.46
C THR A 274 14.70 -1.72 -9.26
N GLN A 275 15.58 -2.61 -9.65
CA GLN A 275 15.18 -3.83 -10.38
C GLN A 275 14.23 -4.71 -9.54
N VAL A 276 14.34 -4.67 -8.23
CA VAL A 276 13.45 -5.39 -7.30
C VAL A 276 11.99 -4.97 -7.49
N ILE A 277 11.73 -3.64 -7.53
CA ILE A 277 10.34 -3.17 -7.74
C ILE A 277 9.88 -3.46 -9.16
N ASP A 278 10.73 -3.35 -10.18
CA ASP A 278 10.34 -3.64 -11.56
C ASP A 278 10.00 -5.14 -11.75
N ASN A 279 10.78 -6.04 -11.17
CA ASN A 279 10.49 -7.47 -11.15
C ASN A 279 9.16 -7.77 -10.44
N PHE A 280 8.90 -7.11 -9.30
CA PHE A 280 7.62 -7.27 -8.60
C PHE A 280 6.44 -6.73 -9.41
N LEU A 281 6.57 -5.55 -10.00
CA LEU A 281 5.52 -4.94 -10.83
C LEU A 281 5.18 -5.81 -12.03
N TYR A 282 6.18 -6.43 -12.65
CA TYR A 282 5.97 -7.39 -13.73
C TYR A 282 5.13 -8.59 -13.27
N MET A 283 5.49 -9.21 -12.12
CA MET A 283 4.73 -10.34 -11.59
C MET A 283 3.32 -9.93 -11.13
N LEU A 284 3.18 -8.76 -10.54
CA LEU A 284 1.89 -8.21 -10.15
C LEU A 284 1.00 -8.00 -11.37
N SER A 285 1.54 -7.46 -12.46
CA SER A 285 0.79 -7.24 -13.69
C SER A 285 0.23 -8.54 -14.26
N ALA A 286 1.05 -9.57 -14.34
CA ALA A 286 0.63 -10.88 -14.81
C ALA A 286 -0.48 -11.49 -13.95
N ALA A 287 -0.34 -11.41 -12.62
CA ALA A 287 -1.31 -11.96 -11.66
C ALA A 287 -2.67 -11.25 -11.71
N TYR A 288 -2.66 -9.94 -11.92
CA TYR A 288 -3.90 -9.14 -11.99
C TYR A 288 -4.44 -9.05 -13.43
N LYS A 289 -3.81 -9.70 -14.43
CA LYS A 289 -4.09 -9.56 -15.87
C LYS A 289 -4.12 -8.09 -16.27
N LEU A 290 -3.19 -7.34 -15.73
CA LEU A 290 -3.08 -5.92 -15.95
C LEU A 290 -2.43 -5.75 -17.33
N GLY A 291 -3.16 -5.14 -18.27
CA GLY A 291 -2.56 -4.60 -19.49
C GLY A 291 -1.68 -3.41 -19.13
N ILE A 292 -0.60 -3.65 -18.39
CA ILE A 292 0.43 -2.64 -18.22
C ILE A 292 1.12 -2.59 -19.57
N GLU A 293 0.88 -1.51 -20.33
CA GLU A 293 1.84 -1.11 -21.35
C GLU A 293 3.15 -0.79 -20.62
N THR A 294 3.88 -1.83 -20.35
CA THR A 294 5.18 -1.74 -19.74
C THR A 294 6.15 -1.26 -20.79
N LYS A 295 6.47 0.01 -20.76
CA LYS A 295 7.85 0.45 -21.03
C LYS A 295 8.77 -0.02 -19.88
N LEU A 296 8.52 -1.18 -19.35
CA LEU A 296 9.48 -1.92 -18.53
C LEU A 296 10.46 -2.50 -19.55
N ALA A 297 11.72 -2.11 -19.46
CA ALA A 297 12.79 -2.89 -20.02
C ALA A 297 12.53 -4.33 -19.55
N GLY A 298 12.18 -5.22 -20.48
CA GLY A 298 11.90 -6.61 -20.15
C GLY A 298 13.05 -7.18 -19.35
N PRO A 299 12.82 -8.17 -18.49
CA PRO A 299 13.92 -8.91 -17.93
C PRO A 299 14.81 -9.34 -19.09
N ILE A 300 16.10 -9.11 -18.96
CA ILE A 300 17.10 -9.74 -19.83
C ILE A 300 17.03 -11.23 -19.49
N PHE A 301 16.10 -11.94 -20.13
CA PHE A 301 16.15 -13.38 -20.18
C PHE A 301 16.99 -13.68 -21.42
N ASP A 302 18.20 -14.17 -21.21
CA ASP A 302 18.87 -14.98 -22.20
C ASP A 302 18.00 -16.22 -22.41
N ASP A 303 17.37 -16.32 -23.58
CA ASP A 303 16.65 -17.50 -24.08
C ASP A 303 17.66 -18.60 -24.46
N ASP A 304 18.62 -18.93 -23.61
CA ASP A 304 19.64 -19.97 -23.88
C ASP A 304 19.44 -21.20 -23.00
N ASP A 305 18.19 -21.66 -22.81
CA ASP A 305 17.90 -22.98 -22.24
C ASP A 305 16.98 -23.80 -23.18
N GLU A 306 17.17 -23.74 -24.46
CA GLU A 306 16.75 -24.81 -25.39
C GLU A 306 18.02 -25.49 -25.92
N GLU A 307 18.06 -26.81 -25.72
CA GLU A 307 18.97 -27.85 -26.21
C GLU A 307 19.90 -28.47 -25.15
N LEU A 308 19.35 -29.41 -24.40
CA LEU A 308 20.01 -30.66 -24.06
C LEU A 308 18.97 -31.78 -24.05
N GLU A 309 18.53 -32.18 -25.27
CA GLU A 309 18.21 -33.56 -25.58
C GLU A 309 19.49 -34.17 -26.19
N ASP A 310 20.11 -35.09 -25.42
CA ASP A 310 20.66 -36.36 -25.95
C ASP A 310 21.06 -37.25 -24.75
#